data_7a0b0b2c1a28d2e0e1b9795f6b092201
#
_entry.id   7a0b0b2c1a28d2e0e1b9795f6b092201
#
_cell.length_a   1.000
_cell.length_b   1.000
_cell.length_c   1.000
_cell.angle_alpha   90.00
_cell.angle_beta   90.00
_cell.angle_gamma   90.00
#
_symmetry.space_group_name_H-M   'P 1'
#
loop_
_entity.id
_entity.type
_entity.pdbx_description
1 polymer ?
#
loop_
_entity_poly.entity_id
_entity_poly.type
_entity_poly.pdbx_seq_one_letter_code
_entity_poly.pdbx_strand_id
1 'polypeptide(L)'
;MCFVLTDKAHAQRCLPGTKGLRITAGMTDGFHTADKRNGLGYHFGLGTDRYVNGCHKWVFGGEYLQKYYPYKDIRVPVSQFTAEGGYYYNFLSDANKVFLCYAGGSVLAGYETVNWGTSTLFDGSRLCAGDAFVYGGAITLELETYLTDRIVLLANIRERALWGSSLDLFTTQFGLGLKFIIH
;
A
#
# COMPACT_ATOMS: atom_id res chain seq x y z
N MET A 1 4.92 -5.39 53.60
CA MET A 1 4.72 -6.08 52.31
C MET A 1 3.94 -5.15 51.42
N CYS A 2 4.64 -4.26 50.68
CA CYS A 2 4.01 -3.27 49.76
C CYS A 2 3.65 -3.98 48.46
N PHE A 3 2.38 -4.11 48.20
CA PHE A 3 1.89 -4.45 46.87
C PHE A 3 2.07 -3.19 45.96
N VAL A 4 3.06 -3.22 45.12
CA VAL A 4 3.18 -2.27 44.02
C VAL A 4 2.09 -2.68 43.01
N LEU A 5 0.95 -2.00 43.06
CA LEU A 5 -0.01 -2.01 41.97
C LEU A 5 0.66 -1.29 40.80
N THR A 6 1.25 -2.06 39.91
CA THR A 6 1.58 -1.55 38.57
C THR A 6 0.28 -1.27 37.87
N ASP A 7 -0.23 -0.05 37.99
CA ASP A 7 -1.22 0.47 37.06
C ASP A 7 -0.61 0.33 35.65
N LYS A 8 -1.13 -0.65 34.91
CA LYS A 8 -0.91 -0.70 33.46
C LYS A 8 -1.62 0.52 32.91
N ALA A 9 -0.85 1.60 32.72
CA ALA A 9 -1.32 2.72 31.93
C ALA A 9 -1.70 2.13 30.57
N HIS A 10 -2.97 1.90 30.34
CA HIS A 10 -3.49 1.58 29.04
C HIS A 10 -3.24 2.81 28.18
N ALA A 11 -2.17 2.80 27.42
CA ALA A 11 -1.90 3.83 26.46
C ALA A 11 -3.15 3.96 25.60
N GLN A 12 -3.73 5.15 25.55
CA GLN A 12 -4.95 5.41 24.79
C GLN A 12 -4.60 5.32 23.32
N ARG A 13 -4.78 4.13 22.73
CA ARG A 13 -4.55 3.87 21.30
C ARG A 13 -5.64 4.52 20.46
N CYS A 14 -5.31 4.93 19.26
CA CYS A 14 -6.23 5.57 18.31
C CYS A 14 -6.86 6.89 18.80
N LEU A 15 -6.10 7.72 19.51
CA LEU A 15 -6.59 9.04 19.88
C LEU A 15 -6.80 9.90 18.64
N PRO A 16 -7.92 10.66 18.57
CA PRO A 16 -8.13 11.63 17.50
C PRO A 16 -6.97 12.63 17.43
N GLY A 17 -6.45 12.86 16.22
CA GLY A 17 -5.30 13.74 15.99
C GLY A 17 -3.95 13.07 16.02
N THR A 18 -3.82 11.87 16.59
CA THR A 18 -2.58 11.08 16.55
C THR A 18 -2.20 10.80 15.11
N LYS A 19 -0.91 10.95 14.81
CA LYS A 19 -0.33 10.70 13.49
C LYS A 19 0.54 9.45 13.51
N GLY A 20 0.64 8.77 12.39
CA GLY A 20 1.56 7.66 12.20
C GLY A 20 2.35 7.83 10.90
N LEU A 21 3.60 7.44 10.91
CA LEU A 21 4.40 7.26 9.70
C LEU A 21 4.37 5.77 9.35
N ARG A 22 3.94 5.46 8.12
CA ARG A 22 3.83 4.07 7.64
C ARG A 22 4.83 3.78 6.54
N ILE A 23 5.40 2.60 6.57
CA ILE A 23 6.25 2.03 5.53
C ILE A 23 5.65 0.68 5.17
N THR A 24 5.37 0.45 3.90
CA THR A 24 4.78 -0.79 3.41
C THR A 24 5.62 -1.36 2.28
N ALA A 25 5.64 -2.68 2.18
CA ALA A 25 6.25 -3.39 1.07
C ALA A 25 5.41 -4.63 0.77
N GLY A 26 5.37 -5.05 -0.48
CA GLY A 26 4.58 -6.23 -0.82
C GLY A 26 4.73 -6.67 -2.26
N MET A 27 3.86 -7.62 -2.61
CA MET A 27 3.80 -8.24 -3.93
C MET A 27 2.52 -7.79 -4.64
N THR A 28 2.63 -7.73 -5.96
CA THR A 28 1.53 -7.38 -6.86
C THR A 28 1.22 -8.58 -7.74
N ASP A 29 -0.07 -8.94 -7.84
CA ASP A 29 -0.61 -10.08 -8.62
C ASP A 29 -0.03 -11.46 -8.26
N GLY A 30 0.50 -11.63 -7.03
CA GLY A 30 1.21 -12.82 -6.58
C GLY A 30 0.39 -14.12 -6.52
N PHE A 31 -0.94 -14.06 -6.60
CA PHE A 31 -1.82 -15.25 -6.54
C PHE A 31 -2.41 -15.66 -7.90
N HIS A 32 -2.29 -14.85 -8.94
CA HIS A 32 -2.73 -15.21 -10.29
C HIS A 32 -1.59 -15.91 -11.07
N THR A 33 -1.22 -17.08 -10.61
CA THR A 33 -0.18 -17.93 -11.24
C THR A 33 -0.68 -18.71 -12.47
N ALA A 34 -1.92 -18.54 -12.88
CA ALA A 34 -2.50 -19.29 -14.00
C ALA A 34 -1.95 -18.85 -15.36
N ASP A 35 -1.45 -17.65 -15.48
CA ASP A 35 -0.87 -17.16 -16.73
C ASP A 35 0.62 -16.82 -16.52
N LYS A 36 1.51 -17.71 -17.00
CA LYS A 36 2.97 -17.51 -16.96
C LYS A 36 3.47 -16.27 -17.70
N ARG A 37 2.56 -15.47 -18.28
CA ARG A 37 2.83 -14.23 -19.02
C ARG A 37 3.02 -13.02 -18.12
N ASN A 38 2.42 -12.98 -16.95
CA ASN A 38 2.52 -11.83 -16.05
C ASN A 38 3.59 -12.09 -14.99
N GLY A 39 4.72 -11.38 -15.08
CA GLY A 39 5.79 -11.45 -14.10
C GLY A 39 5.34 -10.92 -12.75
N LEU A 40 5.90 -11.47 -11.67
CA LEU A 40 5.74 -10.96 -10.32
C LEU A 40 6.15 -9.47 -10.25
N GLY A 41 5.27 -8.64 -9.68
CA GLY A 41 5.57 -7.26 -9.33
C GLY A 41 5.81 -7.10 -7.84
N TYR A 42 6.49 -6.02 -7.47
CA TYR A 42 6.65 -5.60 -6.08
C TYR A 42 6.29 -4.14 -5.93
N HIS A 43 5.92 -3.75 -4.72
CA HIS A 43 5.63 -2.36 -4.41
C HIS A 43 6.24 -1.96 -3.07
N PHE A 44 6.58 -0.67 -2.97
CA PHE A 44 7.00 -0.01 -1.74
C PHE A 44 6.16 1.24 -1.54
N GLY A 45 5.65 1.42 -0.33
CA GLY A 45 4.86 2.58 0.03
C GLY A 45 5.42 3.30 1.25
N LEU A 46 5.33 4.63 1.21
CA LEU A 46 5.59 5.53 2.32
C LEU A 46 4.39 6.43 2.50
N GLY A 47 3.94 6.61 3.74
CA GLY A 47 2.78 7.45 3.99
C GLY A 47 2.63 7.88 5.44
N THR A 48 1.59 8.65 5.67
CA THR A 48 1.19 9.10 6.99
C THR A 48 -0.28 8.83 7.22
N ASP A 49 -0.60 8.44 8.43
CA ASP A 49 -1.96 8.23 8.90
C ASP A 49 -2.31 9.33 9.90
N ARG A 50 -3.56 9.78 9.91
CA ARG A 50 -4.12 10.65 10.94
C ARG A 50 -5.42 10.06 11.46
N TYR A 51 -5.43 9.69 12.73
CA TYR A 51 -6.63 9.16 13.38
C TYR A 51 -7.67 10.25 13.63
N VAL A 52 -8.92 9.87 13.46
CA VAL A 52 -10.11 10.65 13.78
C VAL A 52 -10.99 9.89 14.78
N ASN A 53 -12.14 10.44 15.14
CA ASN A 53 -13.05 9.80 16.09
C ASN A 53 -13.40 8.37 15.66
N GLY A 54 -13.55 7.47 16.64
CA GLY A 54 -13.92 6.07 16.38
C GLY A 54 -12.80 5.21 15.83
N CYS A 55 -11.55 5.59 16.00
CA CYS A 55 -10.38 4.91 15.43
C CYS A 55 -10.33 4.90 13.89
N HIS A 56 -11.19 5.63 13.21
CA HIS A 56 -11.07 5.83 11.76
C HIS A 56 -9.84 6.65 11.45
N LYS A 57 -9.37 6.62 10.20
CA LYS A 57 -8.16 7.35 9.84
C LYS A 57 -8.19 7.86 8.39
N TRP A 58 -7.55 8.99 8.19
CA TRP A 58 -7.10 9.44 6.88
C TRP A 58 -5.70 8.89 6.61
N VAL A 59 -5.47 8.47 5.39
CA VAL A 59 -4.19 7.94 4.91
C VAL A 59 -3.75 8.77 3.72
N PHE A 60 -2.51 9.25 3.75
CA PHE A 60 -1.87 9.96 2.65
C PHE A 60 -0.50 9.36 2.42
N GLY A 61 -0.14 9.12 1.16
CA GLY A 61 1.15 8.49 0.89
C GLY A 61 1.53 8.52 -0.57
N GLY A 62 2.69 7.92 -0.82
CA GLY A 62 3.20 7.62 -2.15
C GLY A 62 3.61 6.17 -2.22
N GLU A 63 3.44 5.59 -3.38
CA GLU A 63 3.79 4.20 -3.66
C GLU A 63 4.59 4.11 -4.94
N TYR A 64 5.64 3.33 -4.88
CA TYR A 64 6.40 2.86 -6.04
C TYR A 64 6.04 1.41 -6.30
N LEU A 65 5.64 1.11 -7.53
CA LEU A 65 5.34 -0.24 -8.00
C LEU A 65 6.21 -0.55 -9.20
N GLN A 66 6.78 -1.74 -9.24
CA GLN A 66 7.51 -2.24 -10.40
C GLN A 66 7.01 -3.63 -10.77
N LYS A 67 6.66 -3.80 -12.04
CA LYS A 67 6.24 -5.07 -12.63
C LYS A 67 7.08 -5.36 -13.86
N TYR A 68 7.38 -6.64 -14.08
CA TYR A 68 8.19 -7.08 -15.21
C TYR A 68 7.34 -7.85 -16.20
N TYR A 69 7.37 -7.42 -17.47
CA TYR A 69 6.71 -8.13 -18.55
C TYR A 69 7.72 -8.89 -19.39
N PRO A 70 7.51 -10.19 -19.63
CA PRO A 70 8.36 -10.95 -20.52
C PRO A 70 8.12 -10.54 -21.99
N TYR A 71 9.17 -10.17 -22.68
CA TYR A 71 9.15 -9.90 -24.11
C TYR A 71 10.29 -10.68 -24.76
N LYS A 72 9.97 -11.74 -25.52
CA LYS A 72 10.96 -12.70 -26.04
C LYS A 72 11.88 -13.21 -24.92
N ASP A 73 13.18 -12.94 -25.00
CA ASP A 73 14.19 -13.36 -24.01
C ASP A 73 14.52 -12.28 -22.97
N ILE A 74 13.82 -11.14 -22.99
CA ILE A 74 14.03 -10.01 -22.06
C ILE A 74 12.81 -9.73 -21.20
N ARG A 75 13.05 -9.05 -20.08
CA ARG A 75 12.00 -8.55 -19.19
C ARG A 75 11.96 -7.02 -19.26
N VAL A 76 10.85 -6.48 -19.71
CA VAL A 76 10.63 -5.03 -19.79
C VAL A 76 10.08 -4.55 -18.45
N PRO A 77 10.79 -3.68 -17.72
CA PRO A 77 10.30 -3.13 -16.48
C PRO A 77 9.25 -2.02 -16.76
N VAL A 78 8.13 -2.11 -16.06
CA VAL A 78 7.14 -1.03 -15.97
C VAL A 78 7.14 -0.54 -14.54
N SER A 79 7.39 0.74 -14.36
CA SER A 79 7.49 1.40 -13.06
C SER A 79 6.40 2.44 -12.92
N GLN A 80 5.68 2.41 -11.80
CA GLN A 80 4.63 3.37 -11.46
C GLN A 80 4.99 4.10 -10.17
N PHE A 81 4.81 5.41 -10.19
CA PHE A 81 4.88 6.29 -9.01
C PHE A 81 3.49 6.86 -8.78
N THR A 82 2.84 6.48 -7.71
CA THR A 82 1.48 6.94 -7.40
C THR A 82 1.43 7.63 -6.05
N ALA A 83 0.73 8.75 -5.99
CA ALA A 83 0.31 9.38 -4.75
C ALA A 83 -1.10 8.90 -4.40
N GLU A 84 -1.38 8.72 -3.12
CA GLU A 84 -2.68 8.31 -2.64
C GLU A 84 -3.22 9.23 -1.54
N GLY A 85 -4.55 9.39 -1.51
CA GLY A 85 -5.29 9.97 -0.41
C GLY A 85 -6.55 9.16 -0.18
N GLY A 86 -6.78 8.70 1.05
CA GLY A 86 -7.89 7.81 1.34
C GLY A 86 -8.42 7.90 2.75
N TYR A 87 -9.60 7.34 2.94
CA TYR A 87 -10.25 7.22 4.23
C TYR A 87 -10.48 5.76 4.57
N TYR A 88 -10.09 5.38 5.80
CA TYR A 88 -10.15 4.02 6.31
C TYR A 88 -11.10 3.96 7.50
N TYR A 89 -12.16 3.19 7.33
CA TYR A 89 -13.17 2.94 8.34
C TYR A 89 -12.77 1.76 9.20
N ASN A 90 -12.70 1.94 10.52
CA ASN A 90 -12.52 0.85 11.46
C ASN A 90 -13.85 0.13 11.65
N PHE A 91 -13.94 -1.12 11.22
CA PHE A 91 -15.16 -1.94 11.35
C PHE A 91 -15.05 -3.02 12.41
N LEU A 92 -13.84 -3.38 12.82
CA LEU A 92 -13.60 -4.35 13.89
C LEU A 92 -12.41 -3.91 14.73
N SER A 93 -12.57 -3.93 16.04
CA SER A 93 -11.49 -3.68 16.99
C SER A 93 -11.64 -4.58 18.22
N ASP A 94 -10.52 -5.11 18.70
CA ASP A 94 -10.48 -5.81 19.98
C ASP A 94 -10.69 -4.83 21.15
N ALA A 95 -11.20 -5.35 22.29
CA ALA A 95 -11.46 -4.56 23.50
C ALA A 95 -10.22 -3.80 23.99
N ASN A 96 -9.04 -4.38 23.85
CA ASN A 96 -7.75 -3.78 24.20
C ASN A 96 -7.14 -2.92 23.08
N LYS A 97 -7.82 -2.80 21.92
CA LYS A 97 -7.33 -2.12 20.73
C LYS A 97 -5.92 -2.57 20.31
N VAL A 98 -5.64 -3.86 20.46
CA VAL A 98 -4.41 -4.49 19.98
C VAL A 98 -4.55 -4.83 18.50
N PHE A 99 -5.73 -5.33 18.11
CA PHE A 99 -6.07 -5.68 16.74
C PHE A 99 -7.16 -4.74 16.22
N LEU A 100 -6.92 -4.16 15.07
CA LEU A 100 -7.86 -3.23 14.41
C LEU A 100 -7.96 -3.60 12.94
N CYS A 101 -9.18 -3.80 12.45
CA CYS A 101 -9.44 -4.08 11.05
C CYS A 101 -10.10 -2.88 10.39
N TYR A 102 -9.61 -2.54 9.21
CA TYR A 102 -10.05 -1.40 8.42
C TYR A 102 -10.51 -1.82 7.04
N ALA A 103 -11.57 -1.19 6.58
CA ALA A 103 -11.93 -1.14 5.17
C ALA A 103 -11.74 0.30 4.69
N GLY A 104 -10.96 0.50 3.65
CA GLY A 104 -10.60 1.82 3.15
C GLY A 104 -10.86 1.98 1.67
N GLY A 105 -11.18 3.22 1.28
CA GLY A 105 -11.20 3.67 -0.09
C GLY A 105 -10.19 4.80 -0.28
N SER A 106 -9.46 4.77 -1.38
CA SER A 106 -8.49 5.82 -1.73
C SER A 106 -8.56 6.20 -3.19
N VAL A 107 -8.21 7.45 -3.46
CA VAL A 107 -7.95 7.96 -4.81
C VAL A 107 -6.46 7.93 -5.07
N LEU A 108 -6.10 7.61 -6.30
CA LEU A 108 -4.74 7.45 -6.76
C LEU A 108 -4.50 8.36 -7.96
N ALA A 109 -3.33 9.00 -7.99
CA ALA A 109 -2.85 9.73 -9.15
C ALA A 109 -1.34 9.57 -9.24
N GLY A 110 -0.81 9.44 -10.45
CA GLY A 110 0.61 9.18 -10.60
C GLY A 110 1.10 9.17 -12.03
N TYR A 111 2.28 8.63 -12.17
CA TYR A 111 3.01 8.56 -13.43
C TYR A 111 3.58 7.16 -13.61
N GLU A 112 3.40 6.66 -14.82
CA GLU A 112 3.94 5.37 -15.24
C GLU A 112 5.05 5.60 -16.25
N THR A 113 6.16 4.89 -16.11
CA THR A 113 7.25 4.86 -17.08
C THR A 113 7.54 3.44 -17.51
N VAL A 114 7.65 3.23 -18.80
CA VAL A 114 7.97 1.94 -19.41
C VAL A 114 9.42 1.97 -19.85
N ASN A 115 10.19 0.96 -19.42
CA ASN A 115 11.62 0.83 -19.76
C ASN A 115 12.42 2.12 -19.51
N TRP A 116 12.08 2.87 -18.45
CA TRP A 116 12.71 4.14 -18.05
C TRP A 116 12.74 5.17 -19.19
N GLY A 117 11.66 5.23 -20.00
CA GLY A 117 11.56 6.17 -21.13
C GLY A 117 12.32 5.76 -22.38
N THR A 118 12.96 4.58 -22.39
CA THR A 118 13.68 4.09 -23.55
C THR A 118 12.72 3.36 -24.49
N SER A 119 12.31 3.99 -25.57
CA SER A 119 11.31 3.47 -26.52
C SER A 119 11.88 2.41 -27.48
N THR A 120 13.20 2.25 -27.56
CA THR A 120 13.84 1.31 -28.48
C THR A 120 14.45 0.14 -27.69
N LEU A 121 14.04 -1.06 -28.02
CA LEU A 121 14.64 -2.29 -27.50
C LEU A 121 15.96 -2.59 -28.23
N PHE A 122 16.78 -3.46 -27.66
CA PHE A 122 18.09 -3.81 -28.23
C PHE A 122 17.99 -4.51 -29.61
N ASP A 123 16.83 -5.05 -29.98
CA ASP A 123 16.53 -5.67 -31.28
C ASP A 123 15.99 -4.66 -32.31
N GLY A 124 15.99 -3.37 -31.99
CA GLY A 124 15.48 -2.30 -32.86
C GLY A 124 13.95 -2.16 -32.85
N SER A 125 13.24 -3.01 -32.11
CA SER A 125 11.79 -2.88 -31.96
C SER A 125 11.42 -1.70 -31.12
N ARG A 126 10.37 -0.96 -31.51
CA ARG A 126 9.82 0.15 -30.71
C ARG A 126 8.73 -0.34 -29.78
N LEU A 127 8.84 0.04 -28.50
CA LEU A 127 7.75 -0.10 -27.55
C LEU A 127 6.63 0.88 -27.93
N CYS A 128 5.41 0.34 -28.14
CA CYS A 128 4.23 1.18 -28.37
C CYS A 128 3.69 1.82 -27.08
N ALA A 129 4.12 1.35 -25.90
CA ALA A 129 3.77 1.91 -24.60
C ALA A 129 4.78 2.98 -24.23
N GLY A 130 4.33 4.21 -24.08
CA GLY A 130 5.11 5.34 -23.60
C GLY A 130 4.77 5.68 -22.16
N ASP A 131 5.49 6.66 -21.63
CA ASP A 131 5.21 7.23 -20.33
C ASP A 131 3.79 7.83 -20.30
N ALA A 132 3.03 7.57 -19.24
CA ALA A 132 1.64 7.99 -19.13
C ALA A 132 1.31 8.50 -17.73
N PHE A 133 0.38 9.46 -17.67
CA PHE A 133 -0.26 9.84 -16.42
C PHE A 133 -1.34 8.81 -16.09
N VAL A 134 -1.32 8.30 -14.86
CA VAL A 134 -2.27 7.30 -14.37
C VAL A 134 -3.10 7.89 -13.23
N TYR A 135 -4.37 7.55 -13.20
CA TYR A 135 -5.30 7.95 -12.15
C TYR A 135 -6.32 6.86 -11.88
N GLY A 136 -6.86 6.86 -10.68
CA GLY A 136 -7.83 5.84 -10.33
C GLY A 136 -8.19 5.81 -8.87
N GLY A 137 -8.56 4.62 -8.40
CA GLY A 137 -8.92 4.38 -7.02
C GLY A 137 -8.47 3.00 -6.54
N ALA A 138 -8.52 2.83 -5.22
CA ALA A 138 -8.28 1.53 -4.61
C ALA A 138 -9.23 1.27 -3.46
N ILE A 139 -9.55 -0.01 -3.26
CA ILE A 139 -10.22 -0.52 -2.08
C ILE A 139 -9.19 -1.35 -1.30
N THR A 140 -9.08 -1.09 0.00
CA THR A 140 -8.08 -1.74 0.86
C THR A 140 -8.74 -2.34 2.07
N LEU A 141 -8.40 -3.59 2.36
CA LEU A 141 -8.62 -4.20 3.68
C LEU A 141 -7.27 -4.21 4.41
N GLU A 142 -7.24 -3.66 5.60
CA GLU A 142 -6.01 -3.53 6.39
C GLU A 142 -6.22 -4.03 7.81
N LEU A 143 -5.27 -4.82 8.30
CA LEU A 143 -5.16 -5.27 9.68
C LEU A 143 -4.00 -4.54 10.33
N GLU A 144 -4.26 -3.89 11.45
CA GLU A 144 -3.25 -3.30 12.32
C GLU A 144 -3.11 -4.13 13.60
N THR A 145 -1.87 -4.44 13.94
CA THR A 145 -1.54 -5.14 15.18
C THR A 145 -0.52 -4.32 15.96
N TYR A 146 -0.91 -3.83 17.12
CA TYR A 146 -0.02 -3.07 17.99
C TYR A 146 0.98 -4.00 18.67
N LEU A 147 2.25 -3.92 18.27
CA LEU A 147 3.36 -4.62 18.93
C LEU A 147 3.77 -3.89 20.21
N THR A 148 3.80 -2.57 20.13
CA THR A 148 4.03 -1.65 21.25
C THR A 148 3.10 -0.44 21.06
N ASP A 149 3.09 0.48 22.02
CA ASP A 149 2.29 1.73 21.90
C ASP A 149 2.77 2.65 20.78
N ARG A 150 3.97 2.41 20.24
CA ARG A 150 4.55 3.22 19.14
C ARG A 150 4.76 2.47 17.84
N ILE A 151 4.79 1.13 17.89
CA ILE A 151 5.08 0.29 16.71
C ILE A 151 3.87 -0.58 16.43
N VAL A 152 3.35 -0.45 15.23
CA VAL A 152 2.20 -1.19 14.73
C VAL A 152 2.62 -1.99 13.49
N LEU A 153 2.32 -3.27 13.48
CA LEU A 153 2.44 -4.12 12.31
C LEU A 153 1.20 -3.93 11.43
N LEU A 154 1.42 -3.76 10.13
CA LEU A 154 0.38 -3.63 9.12
C LEU A 154 0.38 -4.86 8.23
N ALA A 155 -0.81 -5.37 7.91
CA ALA A 155 -1.01 -6.31 6.83
C ALA A 155 -2.19 -5.82 5.99
N ASN A 156 -2.03 -5.74 4.68
CA ASN A 156 -3.09 -5.25 3.81
C ASN A 156 -3.27 -6.08 2.55
N ILE A 157 -4.50 -6.07 2.07
CA ILE A 157 -4.90 -6.56 0.77
C ILE A 157 -5.58 -5.39 0.09
N ARG A 158 -5.13 -5.05 -1.11
CA ARG A 158 -5.61 -3.90 -1.87
C ARG A 158 -5.95 -4.30 -3.30
N GLU A 159 -7.09 -3.88 -3.77
CA GLU A 159 -7.46 -3.93 -5.18
C GLU A 159 -7.42 -2.51 -5.76
N ARG A 160 -6.63 -2.31 -6.80
CA ARG A 160 -6.46 -1.03 -7.48
C ARG A 160 -7.12 -1.08 -8.85
N ALA A 161 -7.79 0.00 -9.21
CA ALA A 161 -8.29 0.24 -10.56
C ALA A 161 -7.65 1.54 -11.07
N LEU A 162 -6.77 1.43 -12.07
CA LEU A 162 -6.04 2.57 -12.65
C LEU A 162 -6.34 2.71 -14.14
N TRP A 163 -6.76 3.91 -14.52
CA TRP A 163 -6.92 4.33 -15.91
C TRP A 163 -5.67 5.05 -16.41
N GLY A 164 -5.41 4.92 -17.71
CA GLY A 164 -4.23 5.49 -18.37
C GLY A 164 -2.96 4.63 -18.23
N SER A 165 -3.01 3.52 -17.51
CA SER A 165 -1.91 2.58 -17.36
C SER A 165 -1.81 1.64 -18.57
N SER A 166 -0.59 1.23 -18.89
CA SER A 166 -0.31 0.12 -19.81
C SER A 166 -0.41 -1.25 -19.13
N LEU A 167 -0.55 -1.26 -17.80
CA LEU A 167 -0.86 -2.44 -17.01
C LEU A 167 -2.36 -2.77 -17.06
N ASP A 168 -2.72 -3.94 -16.50
CA ASP A 168 -4.11 -4.31 -16.33
C ASP A 168 -4.87 -3.25 -15.49
N LEU A 169 -6.13 -3.01 -15.86
CA LEU A 169 -7.00 -2.05 -15.15
C LEU A 169 -7.11 -2.38 -13.67
N PHE A 170 -7.24 -3.67 -13.35
CA PHE A 170 -7.33 -4.16 -11.98
C PHE A 170 -6.03 -4.84 -11.56
N THR A 171 -5.54 -4.48 -10.39
CA THR A 171 -4.27 -4.98 -9.86
C THR A 171 -4.43 -5.28 -8.38
N THR A 172 -4.25 -6.55 -8.00
CA THR A 172 -4.32 -7.00 -6.61
C THR A 172 -2.94 -6.90 -5.96
N GLN A 173 -2.88 -6.29 -4.78
CA GLN A 173 -1.66 -6.14 -4.00
C GLN A 173 -1.81 -6.77 -2.62
N PHE A 174 -0.74 -7.43 -2.17
CA PHE A 174 -0.60 -7.95 -0.81
C PHE A 174 0.62 -7.29 -0.18
N GLY A 175 0.42 -6.62 0.94
CA GLY A 175 1.48 -5.87 1.60
C GLY A 175 1.57 -6.14 3.09
N LEU A 176 2.80 -6.04 3.57
CA LEU A 176 3.13 -5.95 4.98
C LEU A 176 3.81 -4.61 5.24
N GLY A 177 3.69 -4.11 6.45
CA GLY A 177 4.33 -2.85 6.79
C GLY A 177 4.50 -2.63 8.28
N LEU A 178 5.18 -1.56 8.58
CA LEU A 178 5.35 -1.05 9.94
C LEU A 178 4.85 0.39 9.98
N LYS A 179 4.18 0.72 11.06
CA LYS A 179 3.77 2.08 11.36
C LYS A 179 4.34 2.53 12.69
N PHE A 180 4.89 3.72 12.70
CA PHE A 180 5.41 4.39 13.87
C PHE A 180 4.48 5.51 14.28
N ILE A 181 3.92 5.42 15.50
CA ILE A 181 3.02 6.43 16.05
C ILE A 181 3.85 7.64 16.49
N ILE A 182 3.45 8.81 16.04
CA ILE A 182 4.06 10.10 16.37
C ILE A 182 3.01 10.92 17.14
N HIS A 183 3.37 11.34 18.32
CA HIS A 183 2.52 12.20 19.19
C HIS A 183 2.82 13.66 18.99
#